data_0ee29bf878efba730f0531794f91007c
#
_entry.id   0ee29bf878efba730f0531794f91007c
#
_cell.length_a   1.000
_cell.length_b   1.000
_cell.length_c   1.000
_cell.angle_alpha   90.00
_cell.angle_beta   90.00
_cell.angle_gamma   90.00
#
_symmetry.space_group_name_H-M   'P 1'
#
loop_
_entity.id
_entity.type
_entity.pdbx_description
1 polymer ?
#
loop_
_entity_poly.entity_id
_entity_poly.type
_entity_poly.pdbx_seq_one_letter_code
_entity_poly.pdbx_strand_id
1 'polypeptide(L)'
;MRHVLSGPAASAGRYQQGFAVSKSLWGCALLLSLAVAPSVAMSAESSPPAPRKAAVYGHRGASALLPEHTLAAYAQAIADGADYIEPDLVMTRDGVLVSRHENEISGTTDVATHPEFANRRTTKTIDGERIEGWFTEDFTLAELKTLYARERLPQLRSTAFDGQFRIATLDEIVTFLVQQAGRAGRGIGLVPEIKHGTYFKGIGLPMEDLLVKTLQANPYTRVAPVTIQSFEVGNLRYLRSKLGRDSNIRLLQLLGDPKQQPGDVLAAKGSQHYADMITPAGLDQIAGYADGIGPSLRMVIPLDAAGRLGTPTTLVRDAHAAGLLVVPYTFRPENSFMAAEFRKGEPNVRNPEGSVGEMRAYLATGIDAFFTDDPALGRRAVDGNN
;
A
#
# COMPACT_ATOMS: atom_id res chain seq x y z
N MET A 1 -62.02 -18.58 -3.11
CA MET A 1 -62.40 -18.90 -1.70
C MET A 1 -61.47 -18.03 -0.86
N ARG A 2 -61.87 -16.83 -0.48
CA ARG A 2 -62.59 -16.34 0.72
C ARG A 2 -62.10 -16.97 2.01
N HIS A 3 -61.41 -16.20 2.88
CA HIS A 3 -61.78 -15.55 4.14
C HIS A 3 -60.52 -14.83 4.67
N VAL A 4 -60.36 -13.56 4.91
CA VAL A 4 -61.00 -12.47 5.70
C VAL A 4 -61.33 -12.84 7.14
N LEU A 5 -60.67 -12.10 8.07
CA LEU A 5 -61.15 -11.57 9.37
C LEU A 5 -59.92 -10.95 10.10
N SER A 6 -59.76 -9.66 10.20
CA SER A 6 -60.34 -8.59 11.02
C SER A 6 -59.95 -8.58 12.49
N GLY A 7 -59.30 -7.47 12.91
CA GLY A 7 -58.75 -6.96 14.16
C GLY A 7 -59.63 -7.03 15.42
N PRO A 8 -59.38 -6.31 16.53
CA PRO A 8 -59.50 -4.83 16.57
C PRO A 8 -58.49 -4.09 17.53
N ALA A 9 -58.61 -2.78 17.45
CA ALA A 9 -57.98 -1.76 18.29
C ALA A 9 -58.74 -1.51 19.61
N ALA A 10 -58.09 -0.87 20.58
CA ALA A 10 -58.56 0.08 21.62
C ALA A 10 -57.49 0.14 22.76
N SER A 11 -57.23 1.22 23.51
CA SER A 11 -57.71 2.56 23.60
C SER A 11 -56.86 3.30 24.66
N ALA A 12 -56.87 4.59 24.56
CA ALA A 12 -56.22 5.60 25.36
C ALA A 12 -56.50 5.53 26.90
N GLY A 13 -55.62 6.17 27.68
CA GLY A 13 -55.87 6.53 29.06
C GLY A 13 -54.88 7.62 29.54
N ARG A 14 -55.35 8.88 29.47
CA ARG A 14 -54.74 10.03 30.17
C ARG A 14 -55.12 10.00 31.63
N TYR A 15 -54.19 10.43 32.52
CA TYR A 15 -54.58 11.03 33.80
C TYR A 15 -53.61 12.21 34.12
N GLN A 16 -54.16 13.44 34.17
CA GLN A 16 -53.66 14.64 34.85
C GLN A 16 -54.27 14.67 36.25
N GLN A 17 -53.51 15.20 37.20
CA GLN A 17 -53.91 16.00 38.38
C GLN A 17 -52.59 16.30 39.12
N GLY A 18 -52.11 17.50 39.40
CA GLY A 18 -52.73 18.75 39.77
C GLY A 18 -52.91 18.86 41.27
N PHE A 19 -52.01 19.46 42.04
CA PHE A 19 -52.37 20.26 43.23
C PHE A 19 -51.26 21.24 43.58
N ALA A 20 -51.70 22.42 43.96
CA ALA A 20 -50.98 23.64 44.19
C ALA A 20 -50.87 24.02 45.66
N VAL A 21 -49.91 24.93 45.95
CA VAL A 21 -49.89 26.00 46.97
C VAL A 21 -49.57 25.61 48.43
N SER A 22 -48.53 26.22 49.00
CA SER A 22 -48.68 27.27 50.03
C SER A 22 -47.33 27.90 50.42
N LYS A 23 -47.37 29.25 50.61
CA LYS A 23 -46.35 30.18 51.06
C LYS A 23 -46.08 30.08 52.55
N SER A 24 -44.86 30.43 53.00
CA SER A 24 -44.57 31.41 54.09
C SER A 24 -43.06 31.45 54.35
N LEU A 25 -42.50 32.50 54.17
CA LEU A 25 -41.77 33.63 54.75
C LEU A 25 -41.01 33.45 56.10
N TRP A 26 -39.89 34.20 56.19
CA TRP A 26 -38.95 34.54 57.26
C TRP A 26 -37.71 33.64 57.30
N GLY A 27 -36.47 34.02 56.98
CA GLY A 27 -35.76 35.29 57.25
C GLY A 27 -34.64 35.04 58.23
N CYS A 28 -33.39 34.87 57.76
CA CYS A 28 -32.18 35.22 58.54
C CYS A 28 -30.98 35.24 57.57
N ALA A 29 -30.48 36.46 57.37
CA ALA A 29 -29.25 36.66 56.61
C ALA A 29 -28.05 36.34 57.50
N LEU A 30 -27.24 35.29 57.05
CA LEU A 30 -25.88 35.11 57.53
C LEU A 30 -24.97 35.34 56.32
N LEU A 31 -24.26 36.48 56.35
CA LEU A 31 -23.18 36.76 55.41
C LEU A 31 -21.98 35.81 55.69
N LEU A 32 -21.86 34.77 54.96
CA LEU A 32 -20.59 33.98 54.85
C LEU A 32 -19.79 34.51 53.65
N SER A 33 -18.74 35.25 53.94
CA SER A 33 -17.72 35.63 52.95
C SER A 33 -16.94 34.43 52.56
N LEU A 34 -17.30 33.79 51.39
CA LEU A 34 -16.48 32.79 50.73
C LEU A 34 -15.28 33.48 50.09
N ALA A 35 -14.11 33.27 50.65
CA ALA A 35 -12.84 33.54 49.98
C ALA A 35 -12.70 32.56 48.81
N VAL A 36 -12.88 33.04 47.58
CA VAL A 36 -12.58 32.31 46.36
C VAL A 36 -11.07 32.33 46.18
N ALA A 37 -10.39 31.24 46.56
CA ALA A 37 -9.00 31.01 46.15
C ALA A 37 -9.00 30.75 44.64
N PRO A 38 -8.09 31.37 43.87
CA PRO A 38 -7.93 31.02 42.45
C PRO A 38 -7.37 29.61 42.33
N SER A 39 -8.20 28.68 41.86
CA SER A 39 -7.71 27.37 41.41
C SER A 39 -6.86 27.57 40.15
N VAL A 40 -5.55 27.54 40.32
CA VAL A 40 -4.63 27.41 39.20
C VAL A 40 -4.88 26.01 38.60
N ALA A 41 -5.67 25.99 37.52
CA ALA A 41 -5.79 24.81 36.70
C ALA A 41 -4.41 24.56 36.07
N MET A 42 -3.62 23.65 36.64
CA MET A 42 -2.48 23.09 35.96
C MET A 42 -3.03 22.37 34.73
N SER A 43 -2.88 23.00 33.55
CA SER A 43 -3.04 22.33 32.28
C SER A 43 -2.06 21.13 32.28
N ALA A 44 -2.59 19.94 32.39
CA ALA A 44 -1.79 18.74 32.11
C ALA A 44 -1.28 18.88 30.66
N GLU A 45 0.00 19.22 30.52
CA GLU A 45 0.66 19.08 29.24
C GLU A 45 0.47 17.61 28.80
N SER A 46 -0.38 17.39 27.81
CA SER A 46 -0.51 16.09 27.19
C SER A 46 0.86 15.74 26.62
N SER A 47 1.48 14.70 27.17
CA SER A 47 2.72 14.15 26.61
C SER A 47 2.52 14.00 25.09
N PRO A 48 3.49 14.43 24.27
CA PRO A 48 3.39 14.23 22.83
C PRO A 48 3.10 12.75 22.55
N PRO A 49 2.18 12.44 21.60
CA PRO A 49 1.88 11.05 21.27
C PRO A 49 3.18 10.33 20.95
N ALA A 50 3.34 9.11 21.46
CA ALA A 50 4.52 8.29 21.17
C ALA A 50 4.75 8.24 19.66
N PRO A 51 6.00 8.32 19.18
CA PRO A 51 6.30 8.30 17.76
C PRO A 51 5.67 7.06 17.14
N ARG A 52 4.91 7.26 16.06
CA ARG A 52 4.20 6.19 15.37
C ARG A 52 5.23 5.25 14.76
N LYS A 53 5.16 3.97 15.09
CA LYS A 53 6.05 2.96 14.48
C LYS A 53 5.83 2.94 12.97
N ALA A 54 6.90 2.80 12.20
CA ALA A 54 6.83 2.65 10.75
C ALA A 54 6.04 1.38 10.38
N ALA A 55 5.24 1.47 9.31
CA ALA A 55 4.47 0.34 8.83
C ALA A 55 5.31 -0.56 7.91
N VAL A 56 5.04 -1.88 7.96
CA VAL A 56 5.69 -2.89 7.13
C VAL A 56 4.78 -3.27 5.97
N TYR A 57 5.23 -3.01 4.73
CA TYR A 57 4.53 -3.38 3.51
C TYR A 57 5.14 -4.65 2.94
N GLY A 58 4.35 -5.73 2.85
CA GLY A 58 4.77 -6.99 2.23
C GLY A 58 4.79 -6.86 0.71
N HIS A 59 5.96 -6.53 0.15
CA HIS A 59 6.19 -6.26 -1.27
C HIS A 59 5.92 -7.49 -2.12
N ARG A 60 4.85 -7.46 -2.90
CA ARG A 60 4.33 -8.60 -3.67
C ARG A 60 3.99 -9.82 -2.79
N GLY A 61 3.70 -9.59 -1.52
CA GLY A 61 3.59 -10.58 -0.46
C GLY A 61 4.92 -10.84 0.27
N ALA A 62 5.11 -12.05 0.81
CA ALA A 62 6.40 -12.52 1.32
C ALA A 62 7.23 -13.10 0.17
N SER A 63 7.59 -12.25 -0.79
CA SER A 63 8.17 -12.64 -2.08
C SER A 63 9.60 -13.20 -1.97
N ALA A 64 10.29 -13.02 -0.84
CA ALA A 64 11.54 -13.72 -0.56
C ALA A 64 11.36 -15.22 -0.25
N LEU A 65 10.13 -15.68 0.01
CA LEU A 65 9.82 -17.03 0.49
C LEU A 65 8.93 -17.82 -0.48
N LEU A 66 8.06 -17.12 -1.21
CA LEU A 66 7.03 -17.71 -2.08
C LEU A 66 6.93 -16.91 -3.38
N PRO A 67 6.51 -17.52 -4.50
CA PRO A 67 6.32 -16.83 -5.76
C PRO A 67 5.44 -15.58 -5.59
N GLU A 68 5.96 -14.44 -6.07
CA GLU A 68 5.35 -13.13 -5.92
C GLU A 68 3.92 -13.06 -6.44
N HIS A 69 3.10 -12.18 -5.85
CA HIS A 69 1.72 -11.91 -6.28
C HIS A 69 0.79 -13.11 -6.26
N THR A 70 1.07 -14.09 -5.38
CA THR A 70 0.17 -15.22 -5.11
C THR A 70 -0.57 -15.00 -3.80
N LEU A 71 -1.78 -15.59 -3.67
CA LEU A 71 -2.52 -15.53 -2.40
C LEU A 71 -1.73 -16.20 -1.26
N ALA A 72 -0.87 -17.19 -1.57
CA ALA A 72 0.02 -17.82 -0.60
C ALA A 72 1.10 -16.85 -0.09
N ALA A 73 1.72 -16.07 -0.99
CA ALA A 73 2.70 -15.05 -0.60
C ALA A 73 2.07 -13.95 0.25
N TYR A 74 0.83 -13.54 -0.05
CA TYR A 74 0.08 -12.59 0.78
C TYR A 74 -0.31 -13.19 2.14
N ALA A 75 -0.71 -14.48 2.18
CA ALA A 75 -0.99 -15.16 3.45
C ALA A 75 0.23 -15.18 4.36
N GLN A 76 1.40 -15.53 3.80
CA GLN A 76 2.65 -15.56 4.54
C GLN A 76 3.03 -14.16 5.04
N ALA A 77 2.92 -13.13 4.19
CA ALA A 77 3.21 -11.74 4.60
C ALA A 77 2.36 -11.30 5.79
N ILE A 78 1.07 -11.64 5.79
CA ILE A 78 0.14 -11.33 6.89
C ILE A 78 0.51 -12.09 8.17
N ALA A 79 0.85 -13.38 8.06
CA ALA A 79 1.31 -14.21 9.16
C ALA A 79 2.62 -13.70 9.77
N ASP A 80 3.52 -13.18 8.94
CA ASP A 80 4.79 -12.57 9.30
C ASP A 80 4.65 -11.15 9.86
N GLY A 81 3.43 -10.62 9.99
CA GLY A 81 3.14 -9.35 10.63
C GLY A 81 3.18 -8.13 9.72
N ALA A 82 3.11 -8.29 8.39
CA ALA A 82 2.93 -7.15 7.50
C ALA A 82 1.67 -6.35 7.86
N ASP A 83 1.76 -5.02 7.87
CA ASP A 83 0.62 -4.14 8.08
C ASP A 83 -0.21 -3.98 6.80
N TYR A 84 0.43 -4.12 5.65
CA TYR A 84 -0.17 -4.02 4.32
C TYR A 84 0.34 -5.15 3.42
N ILE A 85 -0.52 -5.62 2.50
CA ILE A 85 -0.10 -6.42 1.34
C ILE A 85 -0.10 -5.53 0.09
N GLU A 86 0.81 -5.82 -0.80
CA GLU A 86 1.04 -4.99 -1.98
C GLU A 86 0.90 -5.81 -3.26
N PRO A 87 -0.18 -5.62 -4.05
CA PRO A 87 -0.35 -6.17 -5.39
C PRO A 87 -0.02 -5.14 -6.47
N ASP A 88 0.88 -5.49 -7.39
CA ASP A 88 1.00 -4.80 -8.67
C ASP A 88 -0.12 -5.25 -9.62
N LEU A 89 -0.73 -4.34 -10.34
CA LEU A 89 -1.89 -4.60 -11.18
C LEU A 89 -1.61 -4.32 -12.65
N VAL A 90 -2.00 -5.27 -13.48
CA VAL A 90 -2.02 -5.21 -14.95
C VAL A 90 -3.37 -5.71 -15.45
N MET A 91 -3.64 -5.55 -16.77
CA MET A 91 -4.94 -5.90 -17.35
C MET A 91 -4.88 -7.16 -18.21
N THR A 92 -5.95 -7.94 -18.18
CA THR A 92 -6.22 -8.98 -19.17
C THR A 92 -6.87 -8.39 -20.42
N ARG A 93 -6.90 -9.16 -21.52
CA ARG A 93 -7.59 -8.79 -22.78
C ARG A 93 -9.08 -8.49 -22.58
N ASP A 94 -9.73 -9.20 -21.69
CA ASP A 94 -11.15 -9.06 -21.35
C ASP A 94 -11.41 -8.11 -20.19
N GLY A 95 -10.41 -7.26 -19.84
CA GLY A 95 -10.60 -6.12 -18.95
C GLY A 95 -10.66 -6.46 -17.46
N VAL A 96 -9.92 -7.47 -17.00
CA VAL A 96 -9.84 -7.85 -15.59
C VAL A 96 -8.48 -7.46 -15.01
N LEU A 97 -8.48 -6.83 -13.82
CA LEU A 97 -7.27 -6.53 -13.07
C LEU A 97 -6.69 -7.82 -12.45
N VAL A 98 -5.46 -8.16 -12.82
CA VAL A 98 -4.70 -9.29 -12.29
C VAL A 98 -3.39 -8.82 -11.67
N SER A 99 -2.90 -9.57 -10.69
CA SER A 99 -1.69 -9.18 -9.97
C SER A 99 -0.45 -9.78 -10.61
N ARG A 100 0.34 -8.93 -11.30
CA ARG A 100 1.69 -9.18 -11.83
C ARG A 100 2.48 -7.88 -11.85
N HIS A 101 3.80 -7.97 -11.61
CA HIS A 101 4.67 -6.79 -11.60
C HIS A 101 4.80 -6.17 -12.99
N GLU A 102 5.01 -7.00 -14.01
CA GLU A 102 4.96 -6.60 -15.42
C GLU A 102 3.76 -7.27 -16.09
N ASN A 103 3.29 -6.68 -17.19
CA ASN A 103 2.38 -7.34 -18.10
C ASN A 103 3.06 -8.42 -18.94
N GLU A 104 4.39 -8.40 -19.08
CA GLU A 104 5.20 -9.50 -19.64
C GLU A 104 5.37 -10.61 -18.59
N ILE A 105 4.91 -11.84 -18.89
CA ILE A 105 4.74 -12.92 -17.91
C ILE A 105 5.67 -14.11 -18.10
N SER A 106 6.64 -14.06 -19.00
CA SER A 106 7.56 -15.19 -19.26
C SER A 106 8.37 -15.58 -18.02
N GLY A 107 8.87 -14.57 -17.29
CA GLY A 107 9.78 -14.77 -16.16
C GLY A 107 9.08 -15.19 -14.87
N THR A 108 7.76 -14.98 -14.75
CA THR A 108 7.01 -15.18 -13.51
C THR A 108 5.87 -16.17 -13.61
N THR A 109 5.72 -16.81 -14.80
CA THR A 109 4.73 -17.88 -15.03
C THR A 109 5.34 -19.01 -15.85
N ASP A 110 4.60 -20.10 -15.96
CA ASP A 110 4.95 -21.25 -16.79
C ASP A 110 4.46 -21.12 -18.26
N VAL A 111 4.06 -19.93 -18.73
CA VAL A 111 3.48 -19.68 -20.07
C VAL A 111 4.33 -20.26 -21.20
N ALA A 112 5.66 -20.23 -21.09
CA ALA A 112 6.57 -20.77 -22.10
C ALA A 112 6.48 -22.29 -22.26
N THR A 113 5.89 -23.01 -21.30
CA THR A 113 5.67 -24.47 -21.36
C THR A 113 4.30 -24.85 -21.95
N HIS A 114 3.49 -23.86 -22.35
CA HIS A 114 2.15 -24.02 -22.91
C HIS A 114 2.18 -23.91 -24.44
N PRO A 115 2.22 -25.02 -25.19
CA PRO A 115 2.33 -25.00 -26.67
C PRO A 115 1.15 -24.30 -27.34
N GLU A 116 -0.03 -24.30 -26.71
CA GLU A 116 -1.23 -23.59 -27.19
C GLU A 116 -1.05 -22.06 -27.22
N PHE A 117 -0.09 -21.52 -26.47
CA PHE A 117 0.21 -20.09 -26.42
C PHE A 117 1.51 -19.71 -27.13
N ALA A 118 2.20 -20.65 -27.76
CA ALA A 118 3.49 -20.40 -28.42
C ALA A 118 3.42 -19.29 -29.48
N ASN A 119 2.33 -19.23 -30.24
CA ASN A 119 2.10 -18.25 -31.31
C ASN A 119 1.74 -16.85 -30.82
N ARG A 120 1.54 -16.66 -29.49
CA ARG A 120 1.25 -15.34 -28.90
C ARG A 120 2.51 -14.62 -28.43
N ARG A 121 3.67 -15.26 -28.49
CA ARG A 121 4.94 -14.60 -28.19
C ARG A 121 5.16 -13.49 -29.22
N THR A 122 5.34 -12.26 -28.73
CA THR A 122 5.45 -11.07 -29.58
C THR A 122 6.36 -10.02 -28.95
N THR A 123 6.65 -8.96 -29.67
CA THR A 123 7.39 -7.80 -29.17
C THR A 123 6.49 -6.59 -29.07
N LYS A 124 6.47 -5.95 -27.90
CA LYS A 124 5.74 -4.71 -27.65
C LYS A 124 6.70 -3.61 -27.18
N THR A 125 6.24 -2.37 -27.32
CA THR A 125 6.95 -1.21 -26.73
C THR A 125 6.13 -0.73 -25.54
N ILE A 126 6.71 -0.77 -24.35
CA ILE A 126 6.08 -0.40 -23.09
C ILE A 126 6.98 0.62 -22.41
N ASP A 127 6.46 1.79 -22.08
CA ASP A 127 7.20 2.91 -21.48
C ASP A 127 8.52 3.23 -22.20
N GLY A 128 8.50 3.11 -23.55
CA GLY A 128 9.65 3.37 -24.42
C GLY A 128 10.60 2.19 -24.62
N GLU A 129 10.45 1.09 -23.89
CA GLU A 129 11.30 -0.10 -24.00
C GLU A 129 10.66 -1.19 -24.87
N ARG A 130 11.49 -1.83 -25.73
CA ARG A 130 11.06 -2.97 -26.53
C ARG A 130 11.24 -4.24 -25.73
N ILE A 131 10.13 -4.92 -25.45
CA ILE A 131 10.06 -6.14 -24.65
C ILE A 131 9.49 -7.26 -25.51
N GLU A 132 10.14 -8.44 -25.52
CA GLU A 132 9.67 -9.63 -26.22
C GLU A 132 9.22 -10.70 -25.21
N GLY A 133 8.01 -11.23 -25.39
CA GLY A 133 7.46 -12.24 -24.49
C GLY A 133 5.97 -12.48 -24.70
N TRP A 134 5.30 -12.90 -23.65
CA TRP A 134 3.84 -13.07 -23.56
C TRP A 134 3.26 -12.03 -22.62
N PHE A 135 2.20 -11.33 -23.05
CA PHE A 135 1.68 -10.18 -22.34
C PHE A 135 0.26 -10.43 -21.86
N THR A 136 -0.08 -10.04 -20.63
CA THR A 136 -1.37 -10.29 -19.98
C THR A 136 -2.56 -9.83 -20.81
N GLU A 137 -2.44 -8.70 -21.51
CA GLU A 137 -3.49 -8.14 -22.35
C GLU A 137 -3.73 -8.92 -23.67
N ASP A 138 -2.90 -9.92 -23.97
CA ASP A 138 -3.13 -10.84 -25.07
C ASP A 138 -3.92 -12.10 -24.65
N PHE A 139 -4.23 -12.23 -23.36
CA PHE A 139 -4.92 -13.36 -22.76
C PHE A 139 -6.22 -12.92 -22.10
N THR A 140 -7.26 -13.75 -22.19
CA THR A 140 -8.42 -13.64 -21.32
C THR A 140 -8.08 -14.09 -19.90
N LEU A 141 -8.90 -13.69 -18.92
CA LEU A 141 -8.75 -14.21 -17.56
C LEU A 141 -8.78 -15.74 -17.52
N ALA A 142 -9.71 -16.36 -18.26
CA ALA A 142 -9.84 -17.80 -18.30
C ALA A 142 -8.54 -18.50 -18.77
N GLU A 143 -7.85 -17.93 -19.76
CA GLU A 143 -6.55 -18.41 -20.24
C GLU A 143 -5.45 -18.18 -19.20
N LEU A 144 -5.35 -16.99 -18.61
CA LEU A 144 -4.36 -16.71 -17.54
C LEU A 144 -4.54 -17.63 -16.33
N LYS A 145 -5.77 -18.02 -16.01
CA LYS A 145 -6.06 -18.98 -14.92
C LYS A 145 -5.59 -20.41 -15.21
N THR A 146 -5.17 -20.73 -16.43
CA THR A 146 -4.51 -22.03 -16.72
C THR A 146 -3.03 -22.01 -16.34
N LEU A 147 -2.41 -20.83 -16.22
CA LEU A 147 -1.00 -20.67 -15.90
C LEU A 147 -0.74 -20.73 -14.38
N TYR A 148 0.49 -21.11 -14.05
CA TYR A 148 1.00 -21.13 -12.68
C TYR A 148 2.12 -20.11 -12.49
N ALA A 149 2.16 -19.52 -11.31
CA ALA A 149 3.25 -18.64 -10.89
C ALA A 149 4.56 -19.38 -10.69
N ARG A 150 5.67 -18.70 -10.97
CA ARG A 150 7.05 -19.16 -10.77
C ARG A 150 7.87 -18.10 -10.07
N GLU A 151 8.96 -18.56 -9.43
CA GLU A 151 9.94 -17.69 -8.79
C GLU A 151 10.66 -16.82 -9.86
N ARG A 152 10.71 -15.51 -9.59
CA ARG A 152 11.37 -14.52 -10.45
C ARG A 152 12.89 -14.62 -10.42
N LEU A 153 13.46 -14.91 -9.25
CA LEU A 153 14.89 -14.92 -8.96
C LEU A 153 15.37 -16.34 -8.59
N PRO A 154 15.24 -17.32 -9.51
CA PRO A 154 15.51 -18.73 -9.20
C PRO A 154 16.96 -19.00 -8.80
N GLN A 155 17.90 -18.06 -9.11
CA GLN A 155 19.30 -18.14 -8.69
C GLN A 155 19.52 -17.68 -7.24
N LEU A 156 18.53 -17.03 -6.60
CA LEU A 156 18.60 -16.50 -5.25
C LEU A 156 17.60 -17.16 -4.30
N ARG A 157 16.43 -17.57 -4.83
CA ARG A 157 15.26 -18.00 -4.06
C ARG A 157 14.82 -19.40 -4.48
N SER A 158 14.09 -20.07 -3.59
CA SER A 158 13.63 -21.45 -3.83
C SER A 158 12.56 -21.50 -4.92
N THR A 159 12.73 -22.41 -5.87
CA THR A 159 11.74 -22.76 -6.90
C THR A 159 10.83 -23.92 -6.47
N ALA A 160 10.89 -24.35 -5.21
CA ALA A 160 10.10 -25.50 -4.72
C ALA A 160 8.58 -25.27 -4.81
N PHE A 161 8.15 -24.03 -4.94
CA PHE A 161 6.74 -23.65 -5.04
C PHE A 161 6.29 -23.28 -6.46
N ASP A 162 7.17 -23.39 -7.45
CA ASP A 162 6.83 -23.17 -8.86
C ASP A 162 5.73 -24.15 -9.30
N GLY A 163 4.76 -23.65 -10.05
CA GLY A 163 3.66 -24.48 -10.56
C GLY A 163 2.58 -24.82 -9.53
N GLN A 164 2.59 -24.24 -8.32
CA GLN A 164 1.61 -24.55 -7.29
C GLN A 164 0.49 -23.50 -7.14
N PHE A 165 0.72 -22.26 -7.55
CA PHE A 165 -0.21 -21.15 -7.32
C PHE A 165 -0.64 -20.51 -8.64
N ARG A 166 -1.92 -20.12 -8.71
CA ARG A 166 -2.51 -19.43 -9.86
C ARG A 166 -2.31 -17.92 -9.75
N ILE A 167 -2.41 -17.24 -10.89
CA ILE A 167 -2.47 -15.77 -10.98
C ILE A 167 -3.75 -15.30 -10.29
N ALA A 168 -3.64 -14.35 -9.37
CA ALA A 168 -4.76 -13.78 -8.63
C ALA A 168 -5.33 -12.54 -9.33
N THR A 169 -6.66 -12.37 -9.31
CA THR A 169 -7.34 -11.12 -9.66
C THR A 169 -7.39 -10.18 -8.46
N LEU A 170 -7.60 -8.88 -8.69
CA LEU A 170 -7.82 -7.93 -7.59
C LEU A 170 -9.03 -8.32 -6.73
N ASP A 171 -10.14 -8.78 -7.33
CA ASP A 171 -11.33 -9.20 -6.59
C ASP A 171 -11.03 -10.40 -5.67
N GLU A 172 -10.25 -11.38 -6.14
CA GLU A 172 -9.80 -12.50 -5.32
C GLU A 172 -8.89 -12.03 -4.17
N ILE A 173 -7.97 -11.09 -4.43
CA ILE A 173 -7.10 -10.52 -3.40
C ILE A 173 -7.91 -9.77 -2.35
N VAL A 174 -8.88 -8.94 -2.75
CA VAL A 174 -9.75 -8.22 -1.80
C VAL A 174 -10.57 -9.20 -0.97
N THR A 175 -11.17 -10.22 -1.60
CA THR A 175 -11.94 -11.26 -0.89
C THR A 175 -11.06 -12.02 0.11
N PHE A 176 -9.86 -12.39 -0.32
CA PHE A 176 -8.86 -13.05 0.53
C PHE A 176 -8.44 -12.16 1.72
N LEU A 177 -8.19 -10.87 1.46
CA LEU A 177 -7.80 -9.91 2.50
C LEU A 177 -8.84 -9.79 3.61
N VAL A 178 -10.14 -9.74 3.26
CA VAL A 178 -11.25 -9.73 4.23
C VAL A 178 -11.18 -10.96 5.15
N GLN A 179 -10.98 -12.15 4.56
CA GLN A 179 -10.90 -13.40 5.33
C GLN A 179 -9.67 -13.42 6.25
N GLN A 180 -8.52 -12.95 5.77
CA GLN A 180 -7.29 -12.94 6.55
C GLN A 180 -7.33 -11.90 7.68
N ALA A 181 -7.90 -10.71 7.45
CA ALA A 181 -8.10 -9.71 8.49
C ALA A 181 -8.99 -10.24 9.63
N GLY A 182 -10.06 -10.94 9.27
CA GLY A 182 -10.92 -11.61 10.25
C GLY A 182 -10.18 -12.68 11.08
N ARG A 183 -9.32 -13.48 10.43
CA ARG A 183 -8.51 -14.51 11.13
C ARG A 183 -7.43 -13.91 12.01
N ALA A 184 -6.77 -12.85 11.53
CA ALA A 184 -5.70 -12.17 12.25
C ALA A 184 -6.21 -11.30 13.40
N GLY A 185 -7.52 -11.00 13.47
CA GLY A 185 -8.12 -10.13 14.48
C GLY A 185 -7.60 -8.68 14.43
N ARG A 186 -7.03 -8.25 13.28
CA ARG A 186 -6.51 -6.90 13.06
C ARG A 186 -6.81 -6.41 11.66
N GLY A 187 -6.85 -5.08 11.49
CA GLY A 187 -6.90 -4.47 10.16
C GLY A 187 -5.60 -4.74 9.39
N ILE A 188 -5.75 -5.05 8.10
CA ILE A 188 -4.66 -5.23 7.16
C ILE A 188 -4.92 -4.30 5.98
N GLY A 189 -3.95 -3.46 5.65
CA GLY A 189 -4.06 -2.53 4.55
C GLY A 189 -3.76 -3.15 3.19
N LEU A 190 -4.10 -2.41 2.13
CA LEU A 190 -3.86 -2.79 0.75
C LEU A 190 -3.11 -1.67 0.03
N VAL A 191 -2.05 -2.02 -0.70
CA VAL A 191 -1.25 -1.05 -1.47
C VAL A 191 -1.19 -1.46 -2.94
N PRO A 192 -2.28 -1.29 -3.73
CA PRO A 192 -2.27 -1.65 -5.13
C PRO A 192 -1.44 -0.66 -5.96
N GLU A 193 -0.58 -1.16 -6.83
CA GLU A 193 0.12 -0.37 -7.84
C GLU A 193 -0.58 -0.45 -9.20
N ILE A 194 -0.74 0.68 -9.87
CA ILE A 194 -1.14 0.73 -11.28
C ILE A 194 0.13 0.67 -12.13
N LYS A 195 0.36 -0.46 -12.78
CA LYS A 195 1.51 -0.68 -13.68
C LYS A 195 1.17 -0.20 -15.09
N HIS A 196 2.08 0.56 -15.70
CA HIS A 196 1.98 0.96 -17.12
C HIS A 196 0.62 1.59 -17.49
N GLY A 197 0.07 2.46 -16.61
CA GLY A 197 -1.29 3.02 -16.77
C GLY A 197 -1.51 3.70 -18.11
N THR A 198 -0.54 4.49 -18.58
CA THR A 198 -0.58 5.17 -19.87
C THR A 198 -0.57 4.18 -21.04
N TYR A 199 0.23 3.13 -20.97
CA TYR A 199 0.24 2.06 -21.97
C TYR A 199 -1.12 1.37 -22.05
N PHE A 200 -1.66 0.91 -20.93
CA PHE A 200 -2.96 0.21 -20.89
C PHE A 200 -4.10 1.12 -21.37
N LYS A 201 -4.11 2.38 -20.97
CA LYS A 201 -5.08 3.37 -21.45
C LYS A 201 -4.97 3.56 -22.97
N GLY A 202 -3.73 3.58 -23.50
CA GLY A 202 -3.46 3.72 -24.94
C GLY A 202 -4.01 2.57 -25.79
N ILE A 203 -4.13 1.38 -25.23
CA ILE A 203 -4.72 0.20 -25.90
C ILE A 203 -6.19 -0.05 -25.53
N GLY A 204 -6.85 0.92 -24.87
CA GLY A 204 -8.28 0.85 -24.55
C GLY A 204 -8.61 0.06 -23.27
N LEU A 205 -7.65 -0.16 -22.38
CA LEU A 205 -7.81 -0.87 -21.12
C LEU A 205 -7.48 0.04 -19.90
N PRO A 206 -8.20 1.16 -19.67
CA PRO A 206 -7.95 2.05 -18.55
C PRO A 206 -8.21 1.35 -17.21
N MET A 207 -7.32 1.53 -16.23
CA MET A 207 -7.32 0.77 -14.98
C MET A 207 -7.95 1.53 -13.80
N GLU A 208 -7.87 2.85 -13.79
CA GLU A 208 -8.11 3.69 -12.61
C GLU A 208 -9.54 3.58 -12.08
N ASP A 209 -10.54 3.76 -12.96
CA ASP A 209 -11.95 3.70 -12.57
C ASP A 209 -12.36 2.29 -12.14
N LEU A 210 -11.79 1.25 -12.78
CA LEU A 210 -12.03 -0.14 -12.41
C LEU A 210 -11.46 -0.45 -11.03
N LEU A 211 -10.22 -0.01 -10.75
CA LEU A 211 -9.59 -0.15 -9.44
C LEU A 211 -10.43 0.51 -8.35
N VAL A 212 -10.82 1.78 -8.53
CA VAL A 212 -11.65 2.51 -7.56
C VAL A 212 -12.98 1.81 -7.36
N LYS A 213 -13.65 1.37 -8.44
CA LYS A 213 -14.91 0.63 -8.37
C LYS A 213 -14.77 -0.65 -7.55
N THR A 214 -13.74 -1.46 -7.78
CA THR A 214 -13.49 -2.70 -7.01
C THR A 214 -13.27 -2.39 -5.53
N LEU A 215 -12.45 -1.39 -5.21
CA LEU A 215 -12.20 -0.99 -3.82
C LEU A 215 -13.47 -0.47 -3.12
N GLN A 216 -14.30 0.31 -3.81
CA GLN A 216 -15.53 0.86 -3.24
C GLN A 216 -16.68 -0.17 -3.15
N ALA A 217 -16.65 -1.22 -3.95
CA ALA A 217 -17.66 -2.28 -3.91
C ALA A 217 -17.59 -3.13 -2.63
N ASN A 218 -16.41 -3.26 -2.02
CA ASN A 218 -16.22 -4.10 -0.84
C ASN A 218 -16.29 -3.27 0.46
N PRO A 219 -17.14 -3.65 1.44
CA PRO A 219 -17.27 -2.93 2.71
C PRO A 219 -15.96 -2.81 3.49
N TYR A 220 -15.08 -3.80 3.41
CA TYR A 220 -13.79 -3.78 4.10
C TYR A 220 -12.87 -2.69 3.53
N THR A 221 -12.65 -2.67 2.21
CA THR A 221 -11.76 -1.70 1.57
C THR A 221 -12.28 -0.27 1.59
N ARG A 222 -13.58 -0.07 1.87
CA ARG A 222 -14.14 1.27 2.13
C ARG A 222 -13.70 1.87 3.47
N VAL A 223 -13.22 1.07 4.42
CA VAL A 223 -12.81 1.53 5.75
C VAL A 223 -11.37 1.14 6.12
N ALA A 224 -10.86 0.06 5.55
CA ALA A 224 -9.46 -0.34 5.72
C ALA A 224 -8.51 0.71 5.10
N PRO A 225 -7.29 0.84 5.60
CA PRO A 225 -6.32 1.72 4.97
C PRO A 225 -5.91 1.16 3.60
N VAL A 226 -6.10 1.98 2.57
CA VAL A 226 -5.69 1.69 1.19
C VAL A 226 -4.75 2.78 0.71
N THR A 227 -3.69 2.41 0.00
CA THR A 227 -2.77 3.35 -0.63
C THR A 227 -2.55 2.94 -2.07
N ILE A 228 -3.15 3.65 -3.03
CA ILE A 228 -2.90 3.41 -4.46
C ILE A 228 -1.58 4.07 -4.82
N GLN A 229 -0.72 3.34 -5.51
CA GLN A 229 0.60 3.80 -5.91
C GLN A 229 0.80 3.73 -7.42
N SER A 230 1.66 4.58 -7.94
CA SER A 230 2.08 4.58 -9.35
C SER A 230 3.38 5.35 -9.55
N PHE A 231 4.14 4.95 -10.56
CA PHE A 231 5.27 5.72 -11.09
C PHE A 231 4.83 6.89 -11.98
N GLU A 232 3.62 6.83 -12.54
CA GLU A 232 3.06 7.87 -13.40
C GLU A 232 2.35 8.97 -12.58
N VAL A 233 2.43 10.20 -13.05
CA VAL A 233 1.84 11.38 -12.40
C VAL A 233 0.37 11.56 -12.78
N GLY A 234 0.05 11.33 -14.05
CA GLY A 234 -1.26 11.63 -14.63
C GLY A 234 -2.38 10.80 -14.01
N ASN A 235 -2.16 9.50 -13.78
CA ASN A 235 -3.14 8.63 -13.16
C ASN A 235 -3.40 8.98 -11.69
N LEU A 236 -2.35 9.35 -10.92
CA LEU A 236 -2.52 9.79 -9.53
C LEU A 236 -3.27 11.13 -9.44
N ARG A 237 -3.00 12.09 -10.33
CA ARG A 237 -3.76 13.34 -10.42
C ARG A 237 -5.23 13.07 -10.76
N TYR A 238 -5.49 12.17 -11.72
CA TYR A 238 -6.84 11.76 -12.06
C TYR A 238 -7.56 11.12 -10.85
N LEU A 239 -6.90 10.18 -10.17
CA LEU A 239 -7.44 9.54 -8.98
C LEU A 239 -7.72 10.56 -7.86
N ARG A 240 -6.82 11.53 -7.63
CA ARG A 240 -7.06 12.60 -6.64
C ARG A 240 -8.31 13.41 -6.98
N SER A 241 -8.54 13.72 -8.25
CA SER A 241 -9.74 14.46 -8.69
C SER A 241 -11.03 13.67 -8.45
N LYS A 242 -10.97 12.34 -8.50
CA LYS A 242 -12.12 11.44 -8.28
C LYS A 242 -12.39 11.17 -6.79
N LEU A 243 -11.33 10.95 -6.02
CA LEU A 243 -11.42 10.51 -4.62
C LEU A 243 -11.57 11.69 -3.64
N GLY A 244 -11.09 12.88 -4.00
CA GLY A 244 -10.92 13.97 -3.04
C GLY A 244 -9.86 13.66 -1.98
N ARG A 245 -9.82 14.44 -0.89
CA ARG A 245 -8.88 14.23 0.23
C ARG A 245 -9.50 13.54 1.45
N ASP A 246 -10.82 13.50 1.52
CA ASP A 246 -11.56 12.91 2.66
C ASP A 246 -11.75 11.39 2.52
N SER A 247 -11.17 10.79 1.46
CA SER A 247 -11.20 9.35 1.23
C SER A 247 -10.28 8.59 2.21
N ASN A 248 -10.64 7.35 2.55
CA ASN A 248 -9.73 6.42 3.23
C ASN A 248 -8.59 5.93 2.30
N ILE A 249 -8.65 6.26 1.01
CA ILE A 249 -7.65 5.90 0.01
C ILE A 249 -6.62 7.01 -0.09
N ARG A 250 -5.38 6.68 0.23
CA ARG A 250 -4.20 7.54 0.00
C ARG A 250 -3.60 7.28 -1.37
N LEU A 251 -2.84 8.26 -1.86
CA LEU A 251 -2.08 8.15 -3.11
C LEU A 251 -0.58 8.28 -2.82
N LEU A 252 0.22 7.38 -3.38
CA LEU A 252 1.67 7.34 -3.23
C LEU A 252 2.34 7.51 -4.59
N GLN A 253 3.13 8.56 -4.76
CA GLN A 253 3.96 8.76 -5.94
C GLN A 253 5.24 7.95 -5.82
N LEU A 254 5.39 6.90 -6.62
CA LEU A 254 6.63 6.16 -6.72
C LEU A 254 7.66 6.95 -7.56
N LEU A 255 8.92 6.86 -7.15
CA LEU A 255 10.03 7.60 -7.78
C LEU A 255 11.04 6.60 -8.33
N GLY A 256 11.17 6.56 -9.65
CA GLY A 256 12.14 5.73 -10.38
C GLY A 256 13.58 6.29 -10.31
N ASP A 257 14.47 5.80 -11.18
CA ASP A 257 15.82 6.33 -11.27
C ASP A 257 15.76 7.86 -11.54
N PRO A 258 16.53 8.67 -10.81
CA PRO A 258 16.52 10.13 -10.98
C PRO A 258 16.68 10.63 -12.41
N LYS A 259 17.37 9.86 -13.26
CA LYS A 259 17.61 10.19 -14.67
C LYS A 259 16.47 9.77 -15.61
N GLN A 260 15.55 8.94 -15.14
CA GLN A 260 14.40 8.47 -15.91
C GLN A 260 13.21 9.42 -15.76
N GLN A 261 12.28 9.31 -16.70
CA GLN A 261 11.01 10.04 -16.71
C GLN A 261 9.85 9.10 -16.33
N PRO A 262 8.79 9.61 -15.67
CA PRO A 262 7.52 8.89 -15.58
C PRO A 262 7.00 8.47 -16.97
N GLY A 263 6.39 7.29 -17.09
CA GLY A 263 5.93 6.73 -18.36
C GLY A 263 4.94 7.65 -19.10
N ASP A 264 4.05 8.31 -18.39
CA ASP A 264 3.10 9.27 -18.92
C ASP A 264 3.79 10.57 -19.43
N VAL A 265 4.83 11.03 -18.74
CA VAL A 265 5.64 12.18 -19.18
C VAL A 265 6.40 11.82 -20.45
N LEU A 266 7.01 10.63 -20.50
CA LEU A 266 7.70 10.14 -21.70
C LEU A 266 6.74 10.04 -22.89
N ALA A 267 5.55 9.44 -22.71
CA ALA A 267 4.54 9.31 -23.75
C ALA A 267 4.04 10.67 -24.26
N ALA A 268 3.95 11.66 -23.37
CA ALA A 268 3.58 13.03 -23.73
C ALA A 268 4.74 13.84 -24.30
N LYS A 269 5.95 13.26 -24.45
CA LYS A 269 7.20 13.96 -24.87
C LYS A 269 7.53 15.14 -23.96
N GLY A 270 7.23 15.01 -22.67
CA GLY A 270 7.58 15.98 -21.64
C GLY A 270 9.07 15.91 -21.27
N SER A 271 9.50 16.77 -20.33
CA SER A 271 10.90 16.88 -19.92
C SER A 271 11.14 16.58 -18.44
N GLN A 272 10.10 16.36 -17.62
CA GLN A 272 10.25 16.13 -16.19
C GLN A 272 10.89 14.77 -15.92
N HIS A 273 11.94 14.75 -15.09
CA HIS A 273 12.59 13.55 -14.59
C HIS A 273 12.26 13.34 -13.12
N TYR A 274 12.49 12.14 -12.60
CA TYR A 274 12.31 11.88 -11.16
C TYR A 274 13.26 12.73 -10.30
N ALA A 275 14.42 13.14 -10.82
CA ALA A 275 15.30 14.09 -10.14
C ALA A 275 14.61 15.44 -9.85
N ASP A 276 13.76 15.93 -10.75
CA ASP A 276 13.02 17.19 -10.57
C ASP A 276 11.96 17.05 -9.45
N MET A 277 11.41 15.84 -9.29
CA MET A 277 10.33 15.55 -8.36
C MET A 277 10.79 15.46 -6.89
N ILE A 278 12.08 15.21 -6.64
CA ILE A 278 12.66 15.16 -5.29
C ILE A 278 13.24 16.49 -4.80
N THR A 279 13.16 17.55 -5.60
CA THR A 279 13.45 18.90 -5.14
C THR A 279 12.36 19.44 -4.22
N PRO A 280 12.60 20.42 -3.33
CA PRO A 280 11.53 21.00 -2.51
C PRO A 280 10.31 21.44 -3.32
N ALA A 281 10.52 22.12 -4.46
CA ALA A 281 9.43 22.52 -5.35
C ALA A 281 8.71 21.33 -6.01
N GLY A 282 9.43 20.25 -6.34
CA GLY A 282 8.84 19.01 -6.84
C GLY A 282 7.99 18.30 -5.79
N LEU A 283 8.46 18.25 -4.54
CA LEU A 283 7.72 17.68 -3.40
C LEU A 283 6.43 18.47 -3.12
N ASP A 284 6.47 19.82 -3.16
CA ASP A 284 5.29 20.65 -3.05
C ASP A 284 4.26 20.36 -4.16
N GLN A 285 4.74 20.11 -5.39
CA GLN A 285 3.87 19.70 -6.50
C GLN A 285 3.23 18.33 -6.26
N ILE A 286 4.00 17.35 -5.75
CA ILE A 286 3.48 16.02 -5.38
C ILE A 286 2.44 16.14 -4.28
N ALA A 287 2.65 16.96 -3.25
CA ALA A 287 1.71 17.21 -2.17
C ALA A 287 0.36 17.76 -2.68
N GLY A 288 0.35 18.37 -3.87
CA GLY A 288 -0.89 18.81 -4.54
C GLY A 288 -1.83 17.65 -4.92
N TYR A 289 -1.30 16.44 -5.17
CA TYR A 289 -2.10 15.30 -5.65
C TYR A 289 -1.86 13.97 -4.91
N ALA A 290 -0.74 13.77 -4.23
CA ALA A 290 -0.43 12.57 -3.48
C ALA A 290 -0.32 12.85 -1.98
N ASP A 291 -0.31 11.78 -1.17
CA ASP A 291 -0.21 11.82 0.30
C ASP A 291 1.18 11.36 0.77
N GLY A 292 2.00 10.86 -0.16
CA GLY A 292 3.36 10.41 0.13
C GLY A 292 4.16 10.13 -1.12
N ILE A 293 5.43 9.84 -0.91
CA ILE A 293 6.40 9.42 -1.93
C ILE A 293 6.96 8.03 -1.60
N GLY A 294 7.19 7.21 -2.65
CA GLY A 294 7.90 5.94 -2.58
C GLY A 294 9.24 6.03 -3.32
N PRO A 295 10.31 6.52 -2.70
CA PRO A 295 11.63 6.58 -3.32
C PRO A 295 12.33 5.23 -3.29
N SER A 296 13.30 5.00 -4.21
CA SER A 296 14.23 3.89 -4.02
C SER A 296 15.07 4.10 -2.75
N LEU A 297 15.53 3.01 -2.14
CA LEU A 297 16.36 3.08 -0.92
C LEU A 297 17.51 4.07 -1.05
N ARG A 298 18.21 4.04 -2.19
CA ARG A 298 19.43 4.83 -2.39
C ARG A 298 19.19 6.34 -2.63
N MET A 299 17.94 6.75 -2.82
CA MET A 299 17.55 8.16 -2.75
C MET A 299 17.49 8.69 -1.32
N VAL A 300 17.21 7.80 -0.34
CA VAL A 300 17.16 8.15 1.09
C VAL A 300 18.56 8.10 1.70
N ILE A 301 19.26 6.96 1.53
CA ILE A 301 20.67 6.81 1.94
C ILE A 301 21.47 6.28 0.74
N PRO A 302 22.26 7.13 0.07
CA PRO A 302 23.10 6.69 -1.03
C PRO A 302 24.23 5.79 -0.56
N LEU A 303 24.85 5.04 -1.47
CA LEU A 303 26.05 4.29 -1.19
C LEU A 303 27.30 5.14 -1.50
N ASP A 304 28.32 4.99 -0.69
CA ASP A 304 29.67 5.50 -0.95
C ASP A 304 30.40 4.64 -2.00
N ALA A 305 31.64 5.03 -2.32
CA ALA A 305 32.49 4.30 -3.28
C ALA A 305 32.85 2.87 -2.85
N ALA A 306 32.74 2.55 -1.55
CA ALA A 306 32.93 1.20 -1.00
C ALA A 306 31.64 0.39 -0.94
N GLY A 307 30.52 0.93 -1.45
CA GLY A 307 29.20 0.30 -1.39
C GLY A 307 28.55 0.31 0.00
N ARG A 308 29.01 1.14 0.92
CA ARG A 308 28.48 1.31 2.28
C ARG A 308 27.44 2.43 2.29
N LEU A 309 26.59 2.44 3.31
CA LEU A 309 25.65 3.55 3.51
C LEU A 309 26.44 4.86 3.72
N GLY A 310 26.11 5.84 2.89
CA GLY A 310 26.57 7.21 3.04
C GLY A 310 25.77 8.00 4.06
N THR A 311 25.91 9.33 4.01
CA THR A 311 25.08 10.24 4.80
C THR A 311 23.66 10.26 4.23
N PRO A 312 22.59 10.14 5.05
CA PRO A 312 21.23 10.31 4.60
C PRO A 312 21.02 11.64 3.89
N THR A 313 20.28 11.62 2.79
CA THR A 313 19.88 12.83 2.08
C THR A 313 18.87 13.66 2.88
N THR A 314 18.53 14.83 2.40
CA THR A 314 17.49 15.66 3.02
C THR A 314 16.07 15.23 2.65
N LEU A 315 15.93 14.21 1.78
CA LEU A 315 14.65 13.84 1.15
C LEU A 315 13.53 13.57 2.17
N VAL A 316 13.81 12.82 3.24
CA VAL A 316 12.78 12.52 4.27
C VAL A 316 12.32 13.80 4.96
N ARG A 317 13.25 14.64 5.39
CA ARG A 317 12.94 15.93 6.02
C ARG A 317 12.14 16.84 5.09
N ASP A 318 12.57 16.96 3.82
CA ASP A 318 11.98 17.87 2.85
C ASP A 318 10.57 17.37 2.43
N ALA A 319 10.38 16.06 2.31
CA ALA A 319 9.06 15.44 2.07
C ALA A 319 8.10 15.68 3.25
N HIS A 320 8.56 15.49 4.49
CA HIS A 320 7.76 15.78 5.68
C HIS A 320 7.41 17.27 5.78
N ALA A 321 8.32 18.19 5.41
CA ALA A 321 8.04 19.61 5.36
C ALA A 321 6.93 19.96 4.34
N ALA A 322 6.83 19.20 3.24
CA ALA A 322 5.74 19.30 2.27
C ALA A 322 4.47 18.53 2.69
N GLY A 323 4.45 17.88 3.86
CA GLY A 323 3.32 17.08 4.36
C GLY A 323 3.18 15.71 3.73
N LEU A 324 4.23 15.18 3.10
CA LEU A 324 4.26 13.88 2.42
C LEU A 324 4.83 12.79 3.34
N LEU A 325 4.21 11.61 3.35
CA LEU A 325 4.79 10.40 3.91
C LEU A 325 5.95 9.89 3.03
N VAL A 326 6.91 9.19 3.64
CA VAL A 326 8.04 8.59 2.93
C VAL A 326 8.06 7.08 3.13
N VAL A 327 7.90 6.34 2.02
CA VAL A 327 7.75 4.88 2.00
C VAL A 327 8.74 4.29 0.98
N PRO A 328 10.03 4.10 1.36
CA PRO A 328 11.04 3.62 0.43
C PRO A 328 10.85 2.15 0.05
N TYR A 329 11.30 1.78 -1.17
CA TYR A 329 11.33 0.43 -1.73
C TYR A 329 12.73 0.05 -2.20
N THR A 330 13.14 -1.21 -2.18
CA THR A 330 12.61 -2.39 -1.54
C THR A 330 13.72 -3.05 -0.75
N PHE A 331 13.47 -3.36 0.51
CA PHE A 331 14.40 -4.18 1.28
C PHE A 331 14.28 -5.65 0.87
N ARG A 332 15.42 -6.25 0.53
CA ARG A 332 15.54 -7.65 0.16
C ARG A 332 16.56 -8.34 1.06
N PRO A 333 16.32 -9.60 1.47
CA PRO A 333 17.13 -10.22 2.51
C PRO A 333 18.44 -10.85 2.00
N GLU A 334 18.70 -10.84 0.69
CA GLU A 334 19.92 -11.42 0.12
C GLU A 334 21.08 -10.40 0.16
N ASN A 335 22.29 -10.87 0.46
CA ASN A 335 23.49 -10.02 0.60
C ASN A 335 23.73 -9.10 -0.60
N SER A 336 23.45 -9.56 -1.84
CA SER A 336 23.69 -8.79 -3.06
C SER A 336 22.93 -7.46 -3.11
N PHE A 337 21.80 -7.33 -2.38
CA PHE A 337 20.98 -6.12 -2.36
C PHE A 337 21.33 -5.15 -1.22
N MET A 338 22.08 -5.61 -0.22
CA MET A 338 22.41 -4.81 0.97
C MET A 338 23.62 -3.88 0.74
N ALA A 339 23.72 -2.86 1.58
CA ALA A 339 24.95 -2.10 1.72
C ALA A 339 26.07 -2.97 2.30
N ALA A 340 27.32 -2.67 1.93
CA ALA A 340 28.46 -3.56 2.14
C ALA A 340 28.69 -3.93 3.62
N GLU A 341 28.47 -3.00 4.55
CA GLU A 341 28.66 -3.23 5.99
C GLU A 341 27.66 -4.21 6.61
N PHE A 342 26.53 -4.47 5.95
CA PHE A 342 25.54 -5.43 6.43
C PHE A 342 25.70 -6.82 5.81
N ARG A 343 26.55 -6.97 4.79
CA ARG A 343 26.76 -8.24 4.10
C ARG A 343 27.55 -9.22 4.96
N LYS A 344 27.13 -10.48 4.93
CA LYS A 344 27.86 -11.55 5.61
C LYS A 344 27.77 -12.85 4.82
N GLY A 345 28.90 -13.36 4.36
CA GLY A 345 28.97 -14.57 3.54
C GLY A 345 28.75 -14.28 2.05
N GLU A 346 28.28 -15.29 1.31
CA GLU A 346 28.16 -15.25 -0.15
C GLU A 346 27.08 -14.25 -0.63
N PRO A 347 27.24 -13.65 -1.81
CA PRO A 347 26.32 -12.62 -2.34
C PRO A 347 24.85 -13.06 -2.42
N ASN A 348 24.62 -14.32 -2.80
CA ASN A 348 23.27 -14.84 -3.06
C ASN A 348 22.60 -15.46 -1.83
N VAL A 349 23.21 -15.35 -0.65
CA VAL A 349 22.67 -15.93 0.58
C VAL A 349 21.75 -14.93 1.28
N ARG A 350 20.58 -15.41 1.73
CA ARG A 350 19.68 -14.68 2.61
C ARG A 350 20.40 -14.41 3.94
N ASN A 351 20.44 -13.14 4.36
CA ASN A 351 21.13 -12.67 5.55
C ASN A 351 20.17 -11.87 6.46
N PRO A 352 19.42 -12.54 7.34
CA PRO A 352 18.42 -11.91 8.19
C PRO A 352 18.98 -10.77 9.06
N GLU A 353 20.14 -10.98 9.67
CA GLU A 353 20.72 -9.99 10.60
C GLU A 353 21.18 -8.73 9.87
N GLY A 354 21.81 -8.91 8.70
CA GLY A 354 22.21 -7.78 7.86
C GLY A 354 20.99 -6.99 7.37
N SER A 355 19.94 -7.69 6.92
CA SER A 355 18.69 -7.06 6.46
C SER A 355 18.04 -6.24 7.58
N VAL A 356 17.89 -6.79 8.77
CA VAL A 356 17.36 -6.07 9.94
C VAL A 356 18.23 -4.86 10.29
N GLY A 357 19.56 -5.02 10.25
CA GLY A 357 20.51 -3.94 10.51
C GLY A 357 20.34 -2.78 9.51
N GLU A 358 20.25 -3.07 8.22
CA GLU A 358 20.04 -2.05 7.18
C GLU A 358 18.69 -1.37 7.35
N MET A 359 17.59 -2.13 7.56
CA MET A 359 16.25 -1.55 7.81
C MET A 359 16.27 -0.58 9.00
N ARG A 360 16.96 -0.93 10.10
CA ARG A 360 17.08 -0.05 11.28
C ARG A 360 17.82 1.25 10.97
N ALA A 361 18.83 1.23 10.10
CA ALA A 361 19.51 2.45 9.65
C ALA A 361 18.55 3.38 8.89
N TYR A 362 17.65 2.84 8.07
CA TYR A 362 16.63 3.62 7.39
C TYR A 362 15.51 4.11 8.33
N LEU A 363 15.07 3.29 9.28
CA LEU A 363 14.10 3.72 10.31
C LEU A 363 14.61 4.92 11.11
N ALA A 364 15.92 4.99 11.37
CA ALA A 364 16.54 6.13 12.05
C ALA A 364 16.48 7.44 11.26
N THR A 365 16.21 7.41 9.95
CA THR A 365 15.98 8.62 9.14
C THR A 365 14.57 9.21 9.29
N GLY A 366 13.66 8.48 9.95
CA GLY A 366 12.27 8.92 10.17
C GLY A 366 11.29 8.52 9.07
N ILE A 367 11.59 7.51 8.23
CA ILE A 367 10.63 6.99 7.24
C ILE A 367 9.34 6.47 7.91
N ASP A 368 8.19 6.61 7.24
CA ASP A 368 6.86 6.30 7.80
C ASP A 368 6.44 4.84 7.60
N ALA A 369 6.94 4.22 6.55
CA ALA A 369 6.73 2.82 6.18
C ALA A 369 7.84 2.38 5.24
N PHE A 370 7.89 1.11 4.86
CA PHE A 370 8.80 0.60 3.84
C PHE A 370 8.30 -0.69 3.22
N PHE A 371 8.73 -0.94 1.99
CA PHE A 371 8.48 -2.20 1.29
C PHE A 371 9.58 -3.21 1.56
N THR A 372 9.19 -4.43 1.86
CA THR A 372 10.13 -5.55 2.08
C THR A 372 9.62 -6.85 1.47
N ASP A 373 10.54 -7.62 0.87
CA ASP A 373 10.27 -8.98 0.37
C ASP A 373 10.14 -10.00 1.51
N ASP A 374 10.59 -9.62 2.74
CA ASP A 374 10.57 -10.47 3.93
C ASP A 374 9.93 -9.72 5.12
N PRO A 375 8.59 -9.77 5.26
CA PRO A 375 7.86 -9.03 6.28
C PRO A 375 8.24 -9.42 7.72
N ALA A 376 8.65 -10.68 7.99
CA ALA A 376 9.10 -11.09 9.31
C ALA A 376 10.34 -10.31 9.75
N LEU A 377 11.30 -10.10 8.84
CA LEU A 377 12.48 -9.27 9.12
C LEU A 377 12.09 -7.79 9.27
N GLY A 378 11.13 -7.32 8.48
CA GLY A 378 10.56 -5.98 8.64
C GLY A 378 9.99 -5.76 10.04
N ARG A 379 9.19 -6.70 10.55
CA ARG A 379 8.66 -6.64 11.93
C ARG A 379 9.76 -6.65 12.98
N ARG A 380 10.75 -7.52 12.83
CA ARG A 380 11.92 -7.54 13.74
C ARG A 380 12.63 -6.17 13.78
N ALA A 381 12.80 -5.53 12.63
CA ALA A 381 13.43 -4.22 12.56
C ALA A 381 12.62 -3.15 13.30
N VAL A 382 11.30 -3.11 13.10
CA VAL A 382 10.40 -2.10 13.68
C VAL A 382 10.14 -2.33 15.18
N ASP A 383 9.97 -3.59 15.61
CA ASP A 383 9.59 -3.90 16.99
C ASP A 383 10.79 -3.96 17.94
N GLY A 384 12.01 -3.92 17.41
CA GLY A 384 13.23 -3.97 18.21
C GLY A 384 13.54 -5.36 18.81
N ASN A 385 12.78 -6.40 18.38
CA ASN A 385 12.98 -7.76 18.85
C ASN A 385 14.22 -8.37 18.17
N ASN A 386 15.08 -9.00 18.95
CA ASN A 386 16.26 -9.75 18.46
C ASN A 386 15.87 -11.15 18.03
#